data_961706548a38f0b2b8728fadb36f73f6
#
_entry.id   961706548a38f0b2b8728fadb36f73f6
#
_cell.length_a   1.000
_cell.length_b   1.000
_cell.length_c   1.000
_cell.angle_alpha   90.00
_cell.angle_beta   90.00
_cell.angle_gamma   90.00
#
_symmetry.space_group_name_H-M   'P 1'
#
loop_
_entity.id
_entity.type
_entity.pdbx_description
1 polymer ?
#
loop_
_entity_poly.entity_id
_entity_poly.type
_entity_poly.pdbx_seq_one_letter_code
_entity_poly.pdbx_strand_id
1 'polypeptide(L)'
;MQIARPLVAEFTGTAFLLIAVVGTGILAHQLDQGNLALAVLSVAVATGATLLALILSLSHISSHFNPVVTLALAIRREFKWSWVMPYIAAQILGACAGVMLSNLMFDLPFATISDTARHAPGQYLGEF
;
A
#
# COMPACT_ATOMS: atom_id res chain seq x y z
N MET A 1 5.78 5.91 25.81
CA MET A 1 6.28 5.97 24.41
C MET A 1 5.20 6.67 23.59
N GLN A 2 5.55 7.77 22.95
CA GLN A 2 4.56 8.55 22.19
C GLN A 2 4.15 7.76 20.94
N ILE A 3 2.87 7.42 20.82
CA ILE A 3 2.29 6.69 19.69
C ILE A 3 2.40 7.46 18.35
N ALA A 4 2.55 8.78 18.43
CA ALA A 4 2.54 9.64 17.25
C ALA A 4 3.64 9.29 16.21
N ARG A 5 4.88 9.03 16.65
CA ARG A 5 5.97 8.71 15.72
C ARG A 5 5.70 7.44 14.90
N PRO A 6 5.31 6.30 15.52
CA PRO A 6 4.91 5.11 14.76
C PRO A 6 3.73 5.36 13.82
N LEU A 7 2.70 6.10 14.23
CA LEU A 7 1.55 6.38 13.36
C LEU A 7 1.93 7.22 12.14
N VAL A 8 2.81 8.21 12.31
CA VAL A 8 3.34 9.00 11.19
C VAL A 8 4.16 8.11 10.25
N ALA A 9 4.98 7.19 10.78
CA ALA A 9 5.74 6.24 9.96
C ALA A 9 4.82 5.31 9.16
N GLU A 10 3.76 4.78 9.79
CA GLU A 10 2.78 3.93 9.12
C GLU A 10 2.00 4.68 8.02
N PHE A 11 1.52 5.89 8.34
CA PHE A 11 0.84 6.74 7.36
C PHE A 11 1.76 7.05 6.16
N THR A 12 2.96 7.58 6.43
CA THR A 12 3.89 8.01 5.39
C THR A 12 4.39 6.81 4.57
N GLY A 13 4.77 5.71 5.23
CA GLY A 13 5.24 4.50 4.55
C GLY A 13 4.16 3.88 3.68
N THR A 14 2.92 3.78 4.16
CA THR A 14 1.81 3.29 3.35
C THR A 14 1.50 4.23 2.19
N ALA A 15 1.54 5.56 2.40
CA ALA A 15 1.34 6.52 1.31
C ALA A 15 2.39 6.35 0.20
N PHE A 16 3.68 6.30 0.53
CA PHE A 16 4.74 6.08 -0.45
C PHE A 16 4.62 4.71 -1.14
N LEU A 17 4.24 3.66 -0.41
CA LEU A 17 4.01 2.35 -1.01
C LEU A 17 2.91 2.42 -2.07
N LEU A 18 1.77 3.06 -1.76
CA LEU A 18 0.65 3.21 -2.72
C LEU A 18 1.00 4.15 -3.89
N ILE A 19 1.80 5.19 -3.66
CA ILE A 19 2.33 6.02 -4.76
C ILE A 19 3.13 5.14 -5.74
N ALA A 20 4.00 4.29 -5.23
CA ALA A 20 4.81 3.41 -6.08
C ALA A 20 3.95 2.38 -6.81
N VAL A 21 3.02 1.72 -6.12
CA VAL A 21 2.15 0.69 -6.72
C VAL A 21 1.23 1.29 -7.78
N VAL A 22 0.47 2.33 -7.41
CA VAL A 22 -0.54 2.92 -8.29
C VAL A 22 0.11 3.74 -9.39
N GLY A 23 1.12 4.56 -9.06
CA GLY A 23 1.84 5.37 -10.06
C GLY A 23 2.54 4.50 -11.10
N THR A 24 3.24 3.43 -10.69
CA THR A 24 3.83 2.48 -11.64
C THR A 24 2.75 1.75 -12.44
N GLY A 25 1.61 1.41 -11.83
CA GLY A 25 0.49 0.78 -12.52
C GLY A 25 -0.08 1.67 -13.63
N ILE A 26 -0.30 2.94 -13.34
CA ILE A 26 -0.78 3.93 -14.33
C ILE A 26 0.23 4.06 -15.48
N LEU A 27 1.50 4.30 -15.16
CA LEU A 27 2.56 4.46 -16.16
C LEU A 27 2.76 3.19 -16.99
N ALA A 28 2.78 2.03 -16.35
CA ALA A 28 2.94 0.76 -17.04
C ALA A 28 1.79 0.51 -18.01
N HIS A 29 0.55 0.80 -17.62
CA HIS A 29 -0.61 0.65 -18.49
C HIS A 29 -0.58 1.62 -19.69
N GLN A 30 -0.01 2.81 -19.52
CA GLN A 30 0.17 3.77 -20.63
C GLN A 30 1.24 3.33 -21.63
N LEU A 31 2.25 2.58 -21.18
CA LEU A 31 3.43 2.22 -21.97
C LEU A 31 3.45 0.77 -22.47
N ASP A 32 2.55 -0.09 -21.99
CA ASP A 32 2.60 -1.54 -22.22
C ASP A 32 2.26 -1.95 -23.65
N GLN A 33 1.64 -1.06 -24.43
CA GLN A 33 1.18 -1.34 -25.80
C GLN A 33 0.39 -2.66 -25.91
N GLY A 34 -0.32 -3.04 -24.85
CA GLY A 34 -1.06 -4.29 -24.72
C GLY A 34 -0.25 -5.46 -24.15
N ASN A 35 1.02 -5.25 -23.77
CA ASN A 35 1.83 -6.27 -23.09
C ASN A 35 1.59 -6.25 -21.57
N LEU A 36 0.49 -6.84 -21.15
CA LEU A 36 0.09 -6.90 -19.74
C LEU A 36 1.16 -7.56 -18.84
N ALA A 37 1.94 -8.52 -19.36
CA ALA A 37 3.00 -9.16 -18.59
C ALA A 37 4.10 -8.17 -18.18
N LEU A 38 4.46 -7.25 -19.06
CA LEU A 38 5.43 -6.19 -18.75
C LEU A 38 4.86 -5.22 -17.70
N ALA A 39 3.60 -4.85 -17.80
CA ALA A 39 2.94 -4.00 -16.81
C ALA A 39 2.94 -4.64 -15.43
N VAL A 40 2.55 -5.90 -15.32
CA VAL A 40 2.55 -6.65 -14.06
C VAL A 40 3.95 -6.77 -13.47
N LEU A 41 4.95 -7.09 -14.28
CA LEU A 41 6.34 -7.18 -13.84
C LEU A 41 6.86 -5.85 -13.30
N SER A 42 6.56 -4.75 -14.00
CA SER A 42 6.97 -3.40 -13.59
C SER A 42 6.40 -3.03 -12.21
N VAL A 43 5.10 -3.29 -12.00
CA VAL A 43 4.44 -3.05 -10.71
C VAL A 43 5.03 -3.94 -9.62
N ALA A 44 5.27 -5.21 -9.89
CA ALA A 44 5.84 -6.14 -8.91
C ALA A 44 7.23 -5.70 -8.45
N VAL A 45 8.11 -5.32 -9.40
CA VAL A 45 9.47 -4.85 -9.09
C VAL A 45 9.42 -3.53 -8.32
N ALA A 46 8.62 -2.56 -8.76
CA ALA A 46 8.50 -1.26 -8.09
C ALA A 46 7.95 -1.42 -6.66
N THR A 47 6.94 -2.26 -6.47
CA THR A 47 6.36 -2.56 -5.16
C THR A 47 7.38 -3.18 -4.22
N GLY A 48 8.07 -4.24 -4.68
CA GLY A 48 9.07 -4.94 -3.87
C GLY A 48 10.25 -4.04 -3.49
N ALA A 49 10.79 -3.27 -4.45
CA ALA A 49 11.89 -2.35 -4.19
C ALA A 49 11.49 -1.23 -3.22
N THR A 50 10.30 -0.64 -3.39
CA THR A 50 9.80 0.41 -2.50
C THR A 50 9.54 -0.14 -1.10
N LEU A 51 8.91 -1.31 -0.98
CA LEU A 51 8.66 -1.94 0.31
C LEU A 51 9.97 -2.23 1.05
N LEU A 52 10.97 -2.77 0.36
CA LEU A 52 12.30 -3.00 0.92
C LEU A 52 12.94 -1.70 1.42
N ALA A 53 12.92 -0.65 0.61
CA ALA A 53 13.48 0.65 0.98
C ALA A 53 12.77 1.25 2.22
N LEU A 54 11.44 1.18 2.27
CA LEU A 54 10.64 1.65 3.40
C LEU A 54 10.91 0.86 4.68
N ILE A 55 11.00 -0.47 4.59
CA ILE A 55 11.34 -1.31 5.74
C ILE A 55 12.74 -0.95 6.26
N LEU A 56 13.74 -0.87 5.40
CA LEU A 56 15.10 -0.52 5.81
C LEU A 56 15.19 0.87 6.43
N SER A 57 14.40 1.82 5.94
CA SER A 57 14.42 3.21 6.42
C SER A 57 13.61 3.42 7.71
N LEU A 58 12.47 2.73 7.88
CA LEU A 58 11.49 3.01 8.93
C LEU A 58 11.36 1.93 9.99
N SER A 59 11.98 0.74 9.82
CA SER A 59 11.84 -0.39 10.77
C SER A 59 12.25 -0.05 12.20
N HIS A 60 13.15 0.91 12.39
CA HIS A 60 13.54 1.39 13.71
C HIS A 60 12.45 2.21 14.42
N ILE A 61 11.37 2.61 13.70
CA ILE A 61 10.20 3.31 14.23
C ILE A 61 8.97 2.41 14.14
N SER A 62 8.56 2.06 12.92
CA SER A 62 7.47 1.14 12.57
C SER A 62 7.48 0.84 11.07
N SER A 63 7.18 -0.40 10.67
CA SER A 63 7.20 -0.83 9.28
C SER A 63 6.20 -1.95 8.98
N HIS A 64 4.97 -1.83 9.49
CA HIS A 64 3.90 -2.78 9.14
C HIS A 64 3.33 -2.48 7.76
N PHE A 65 2.98 -1.22 7.49
CA PHE A 65 2.41 -0.70 6.23
C PHE A 65 1.22 -1.49 5.67
N ASN A 66 0.65 -2.37 6.49
CA ASN A 66 -0.42 -3.28 6.09
C ASN A 66 -1.28 -3.65 7.30
N PRO A 67 -2.62 -3.50 7.22
CA PRO A 67 -3.53 -3.91 8.30
C PRO A 67 -3.40 -5.39 8.68
N VAL A 68 -3.20 -6.28 7.69
CA VAL A 68 -3.07 -7.72 7.94
C VAL A 68 -1.79 -8.03 8.72
N VAL A 69 -0.68 -7.37 8.40
CA VAL A 69 0.58 -7.51 9.16
C VAL A 69 0.39 -7.04 10.60
N THR A 70 -0.28 -5.90 10.79
CA THR A 70 -0.59 -5.38 12.14
C THR A 70 -1.43 -6.36 12.95
N LEU A 71 -2.46 -6.96 12.32
CA LEU A 71 -3.30 -7.97 12.96
C LEU A 71 -2.52 -9.25 13.28
N ALA A 72 -1.73 -9.75 12.34
CA ALA A 72 -0.92 -10.95 12.53
C ALA A 72 0.04 -10.82 13.73
N LEU A 73 0.73 -9.69 13.84
CA LEU A 73 1.62 -9.40 14.96
C LEU A 73 0.86 -9.29 16.29
N ALA A 74 -0.36 -8.73 16.28
CA ALA A 74 -1.21 -8.67 17.47
C ALA A 74 -1.68 -10.07 17.92
N ILE A 75 -2.08 -10.93 16.97
CA ILE A 75 -2.44 -12.33 17.24
C ILE A 75 -1.25 -13.10 17.83
N ARG A 76 -0.06 -12.89 17.31
CA ARG A 76 1.19 -13.47 17.81
C ARG A 76 1.64 -12.89 19.16
N ARG A 77 0.91 -11.91 19.72
CA ARG A 77 1.24 -11.18 20.95
C ARG A 77 2.55 -10.37 20.88
N GLU A 78 3.03 -10.08 19.68
CA GLU A 78 4.21 -9.25 19.43
C GLU A 78 3.84 -7.76 19.32
N PHE A 79 2.54 -7.45 19.24
CA PHE A 79 1.98 -6.10 19.15
C PHE A 79 0.78 -5.92 20.05
N LYS A 80 0.61 -4.73 20.65
CA LYS A 80 -0.48 -4.45 21.59
C LYS A 80 -1.80 -4.23 20.85
N TRP A 81 -2.86 -4.94 21.24
CA TRP A 81 -4.20 -4.80 20.67
C TRP A 81 -4.76 -3.38 20.71
N SER A 82 -4.42 -2.60 21.76
CA SER A 82 -4.85 -1.21 21.89
C SER A 82 -4.30 -0.29 20.79
N TRP A 83 -3.25 -0.72 20.07
CA TRP A 83 -2.63 0.05 19.00
C TRP A 83 -3.06 -0.41 17.60
N VAL A 84 -3.78 -1.53 17.50
CA VAL A 84 -4.19 -2.10 16.21
C VAL A 84 -5.06 -1.12 15.43
N MET A 85 -6.14 -0.62 16.04
CA MET A 85 -7.05 0.32 15.35
C MET A 85 -6.38 1.64 14.94
N PRO A 86 -5.60 2.32 15.80
CA PRO A 86 -4.82 3.49 15.40
C PRO A 86 -3.89 3.23 14.22
N TYR A 87 -3.20 2.07 14.19
CA TYR A 87 -2.33 1.70 13.07
C TYR A 87 -3.10 1.49 11.79
N ILE A 88 -4.18 0.72 11.82
CA ILE A 88 -5.03 0.49 10.65
C ILE A 88 -5.58 1.81 10.11
N ALA A 89 -6.03 2.71 10.99
CA ALA A 89 -6.51 4.03 10.58
C ALA A 89 -5.41 4.84 9.88
N ALA A 90 -4.20 4.88 10.43
CA ALA A 90 -3.07 5.57 9.83
C ALA A 90 -2.70 4.98 8.46
N GLN A 91 -2.70 3.65 8.33
CA GLN A 91 -2.42 2.93 7.08
C GLN A 91 -3.49 3.21 6.02
N ILE A 92 -4.78 3.18 6.38
CA ILE A 92 -5.88 3.48 5.43
C ILE A 92 -5.79 4.93 4.95
N LEU A 93 -5.60 5.89 5.86
CA LEU A 93 -5.46 7.29 5.51
C LEU A 93 -4.22 7.53 4.63
N GLY A 94 -3.11 6.87 4.94
CA GLY A 94 -1.91 6.90 4.13
C GLY A 94 -2.13 6.33 2.73
N ALA A 95 -2.82 5.19 2.63
CA ALA A 95 -3.17 4.57 1.35
C ALA A 95 -4.03 5.50 0.49
N CYS A 96 -5.09 6.08 1.05
CA CYS A 96 -5.93 7.05 0.34
C CYS A 96 -5.12 8.25 -0.15
N ALA A 97 -4.29 8.83 0.73
CA ALA A 97 -3.44 9.96 0.35
C ALA A 97 -2.46 9.60 -0.77
N GLY A 98 -1.85 8.41 -0.71
CA GLY A 98 -0.94 7.91 -1.75
C GLY A 98 -1.61 7.73 -3.10
N VAL A 99 -2.81 7.13 -3.14
CA VAL A 99 -3.60 6.97 -4.37
C VAL A 99 -3.99 8.32 -4.97
N MET A 100 -4.52 9.22 -4.13
CA MET A 100 -4.91 10.56 -4.57
C MET A 100 -3.73 11.34 -5.16
N LEU A 101 -2.57 11.26 -4.51
CA LEU A 101 -1.35 11.90 -5.00
C LEU A 101 -0.87 11.27 -6.31
N SER A 102 -0.93 9.94 -6.45
CA SER A 102 -0.63 9.27 -7.71
C SER A 102 -1.54 9.76 -8.85
N ASN A 103 -2.85 9.83 -8.60
CA ASN A 103 -3.78 10.33 -9.61
C ASN A 103 -3.41 11.76 -10.06
N LEU A 104 -3.08 12.65 -9.12
CA LEU A 104 -2.65 14.02 -9.45
C LEU A 104 -1.34 14.06 -10.25
N MET A 105 -0.39 13.18 -9.98
CA MET A 105 0.88 13.10 -10.72
C MET A 105 0.69 12.73 -12.20
N PHE A 106 -0.41 12.10 -12.55
CA PHE A 106 -0.73 11.66 -13.91
C PHE A 106 -1.94 12.40 -14.51
N ASP A 107 -2.29 13.57 -13.97
CA ASP A 107 -3.42 14.40 -14.44
C ASP A 107 -4.76 13.64 -14.49
N LEU A 108 -4.95 12.68 -13.58
CA LEU A 108 -6.19 11.94 -13.42
C LEU A 108 -7.10 12.59 -12.37
N PRO A 109 -8.41 12.30 -12.40
CA PRO A 109 -9.31 12.78 -11.35
C PRO A 109 -8.82 12.39 -9.96
N PHE A 110 -8.90 13.32 -9.02
CA PHE A 110 -8.38 13.19 -7.65
C PHE A 110 -8.84 11.90 -6.95
N ALA A 111 -10.10 11.51 -7.13
CA ALA A 111 -10.65 10.26 -6.63
C ALA A 111 -11.39 9.54 -7.76
N THR A 112 -11.01 8.30 -8.03
CA THR A 112 -11.66 7.41 -8.98
C THR A 112 -12.16 6.18 -8.26
N ILE A 113 -13.38 5.77 -8.55
CA ILE A 113 -13.93 4.49 -8.09
C ILE A 113 -13.71 3.48 -9.22
N SER A 114 -13.18 2.31 -8.89
CA SER A 114 -12.95 1.26 -9.89
C SER A 114 -14.28 0.68 -10.36
N ASP A 115 -14.50 0.68 -11.67
CA ASP A 115 -15.65 0.04 -12.33
C ASP A 115 -15.37 -1.46 -12.61
N THR A 116 -14.17 -1.94 -12.30
CA THR A 116 -13.79 -3.34 -12.55
C THR A 116 -14.40 -4.25 -11.49
N ALA A 117 -15.39 -5.04 -11.90
CA ALA A 117 -16.00 -6.04 -11.04
C ALA A 117 -15.04 -7.20 -10.76
N ARG A 118 -14.77 -7.48 -9.48
CA ARG A 118 -13.93 -8.59 -9.02
C ARG A 118 -14.76 -9.50 -8.11
N HIS A 119 -15.61 -10.33 -8.73
CA HIS A 119 -16.60 -11.16 -8.01
C HIS A 119 -16.45 -12.66 -8.25
N ALA A 120 -15.45 -13.10 -9.01
CA ALA A 120 -15.27 -14.52 -9.26
C ALA A 120 -14.70 -15.24 -8.01
N PRO A 121 -15.24 -16.42 -7.63
CA PRO A 121 -14.74 -17.18 -6.47
C PRO A 121 -13.24 -17.47 -6.51
N GLY A 122 -12.67 -17.70 -7.69
CA GLY A 122 -11.23 -17.90 -7.87
C GLY A 122 -10.38 -16.65 -7.58
N GLN A 123 -10.96 -15.47 -7.72
CA GLN A 123 -10.26 -14.21 -7.37
C GLN A 123 -10.12 -14.06 -5.85
N TYR A 124 -11.13 -14.48 -5.09
CA TYR A 124 -11.02 -14.51 -3.62
C TYR A 124 -9.96 -15.50 -3.13
N LEU A 125 -9.81 -16.65 -3.80
CA LEU A 125 -8.73 -17.60 -3.50
C LEU A 125 -7.34 -17.05 -3.82
N GLY A 126 -7.22 -16.21 -4.83
CA GLY A 126 -5.95 -15.58 -5.22
C GLY A 126 -5.47 -14.47 -4.29
N GLU A 127 -6.35 -13.97 -3.39
CA GLU A 127 -5.99 -12.96 -2.38
C GLU A 127 -5.42 -13.58 -1.09
N PHE A 128 -5.51 -14.91 -0.93
CA PHE A 128 -4.94 -15.67 0.19
C PHE A 128 -3.60 -16.28 -0.17
#